data_bbb8dcc0943a6f61888b28a8cb166e24
#
_entry.id   bbb8dcc0943a6f61888b28a8cb166e24
#
_cell.length_a   1.000
_cell.length_b   1.000
_cell.length_c   1.000
_cell.angle_alpha   90.00
_cell.angle_beta   90.00
_cell.angle_gamma   90.00
#
_symmetry.space_group_name_H-M   'P 1'
#
loop_
_entity.id
_entity.type
_entity.pdbx_description
1 polymer ?
#
loop_
_entity_poly.entity_id
_entity_poly.type
_entity_poly.pdbx_seq_one_letter_code
_entity_poly.pdbx_strand_id
1 'polypeptide(L)'
;MARERNTEQKRKKTPPRSLFQSAPAQVMAPRLMVILSTLALLAIGLVMVYSSSSITSYVEEGDALGETLKQCAFAVLGIVMAIAIVLFFNQERMQGTAGVLFWAGCCVLILVTALLGTVGLGAKRWLVLGPVSIQISEFAKIAFVMMAARIAAQYREGEIDSGLAAKLTIGMVLLPLGFVFIAQSDMGTTMICCIGLFSVVVLSGLSGIAVLVGLGVALGFIAVLSKSYRADRLGSFADPWADAQGTGYQLVHSFKALASGGLLGAGIGNSYEKLQ
;
A
#
# COMPACT_ATOMS: atom_id res chain seq x y z
N MET A 1 27.75 -9.58 -38.15
CA MET A 1 26.80 -8.83 -39.02
C MET A 1 25.33 -9.25 -38.91
N ALA A 2 24.95 -10.52 -38.79
CA ALA A 2 23.52 -10.90 -38.62
C ALA A 2 22.95 -10.64 -37.20
N ARG A 3 23.79 -10.64 -36.17
CA ARG A 3 23.43 -10.45 -34.76
C ARG A 3 23.20 -8.97 -34.42
N GLU A 4 23.87 -8.04 -35.10
CA GLU A 4 23.72 -6.59 -34.89
C GLU A 4 22.46 -6.03 -35.55
N ARG A 5 22.04 -6.58 -36.70
CA ARG A 5 20.76 -6.19 -37.33
C ARG A 5 19.51 -6.55 -36.51
N ASN A 6 19.59 -7.58 -35.65
CA ASN A 6 18.47 -8.01 -34.82
C ASN A 6 18.32 -7.13 -33.55
N THR A 7 19.39 -6.42 -33.15
CA THR A 7 19.37 -5.51 -31.99
C THR A 7 18.83 -4.12 -32.37
N GLU A 8 19.03 -3.69 -33.61
CA GLU A 8 18.50 -2.41 -34.08
C GLU A 8 16.98 -2.44 -34.38
N GLN A 9 16.45 -3.61 -34.80
CA GLN A 9 15.01 -3.75 -35.02
C GLN A 9 14.18 -3.73 -33.71
N LYS A 10 14.77 -4.02 -32.54
CA LYS A 10 14.10 -3.98 -31.22
C LYS A 10 13.95 -2.58 -30.64
N ARG A 11 14.55 -1.55 -31.25
CA ARG A 11 14.39 -0.14 -30.85
C ARG A 11 13.28 0.60 -31.58
N LYS A 12 12.27 -0.07 -32.12
CA LYS A 12 11.04 0.62 -32.53
C LYS A 12 10.37 1.19 -31.30
N LYS A 13 10.49 2.49 -31.10
CA LYS A 13 9.79 3.28 -30.09
C LYS A 13 8.32 2.87 -30.11
N THR A 14 7.87 2.19 -29.09
CA THR A 14 6.44 1.93 -28.90
C THR A 14 5.73 3.29 -28.92
N PRO A 15 4.73 3.52 -29.77
CA PRO A 15 4.02 4.77 -29.80
C PRO A 15 3.39 5.04 -28.43
N PRO A 16 3.25 6.29 -28.01
CA PRO A 16 2.63 6.62 -26.74
C PRO A 16 1.24 5.98 -26.68
N ARG A 17 0.97 5.22 -25.63
CA ARG A 17 -0.35 4.61 -25.42
C ARG A 17 -1.38 5.72 -25.30
N SER A 18 -2.31 5.80 -26.26
CA SER A 18 -3.48 6.64 -26.09
C SER A 18 -4.50 5.91 -25.21
N LEU A 19 -5.18 6.65 -24.34
CA LEU A 19 -6.31 6.12 -23.54
C LEU A 19 -7.42 5.51 -24.40
N PHE A 20 -7.46 5.89 -25.68
CA PHE A 20 -8.48 5.53 -26.67
C PHE A 20 -8.03 4.43 -27.65
N GLN A 21 -6.85 3.81 -27.48
CA GLN A 21 -6.53 2.63 -28.27
C GLN A 21 -7.49 1.51 -27.91
N SER A 22 -8.21 1.01 -28.91
CA SER A 22 -9.12 -0.14 -28.76
C SER A 22 -8.33 -1.34 -28.26
N ALA A 23 -8.53 -1.69 -26.97
CA ALA A 23 -7.97 -2.90 -26.41
C ALA A 23 -8.68 -4.11 -27.03
N PRO A 24 -7.98 -5.26 -27.22
CA PRO A 24 -8.63 -6.50 -27.62
C PRO A 24 -9.83 -6.76 -26.71
N ALA A 25 -10.95 -7.27 -27.29
CA ALA A 25 -12.20 -7.49 -26.56
C ALA A 25 -12.00 -8.35 -25.29
N GLN A 26 -11.05 -9.26 -25.31
CA GLN A 26 -10.68 -10.12 -24.18
C GLN A 26 -10.15 -9.34 -22.95
N VAL A 27 -9.56 -8.16 -23.16
CA VAL A 27 -8.99 -7.33 -22.09
C VAL A 27 -9.94 -6.20 -21.69
N MET A 28 -10.95 -5.91 -22.50
CA MET A 28 -11.88 -4.81 -22.26
C MET A 28 -12.77 -5.07 -21.03
N ALA A 29 -13.32 -6.27 -20.88
CA ALA A 29 -14.21 -6.61 -19.77
C ALA A 29 -13.50 -6.52 -18.40
N PRO A 30 -12.32 -7.12 -18.17
CA PRO A 30 -11.59 -6.95 -16.92
C PRO A 30 -11.21 -5.48 -16.62
N ARG A 31 -10.85 -4.70 -17.64
CA ARG A 31 -10.56 -3.27 -17.48
C ARG A 31 -11.76 -2.48 -16.98
N LEU A 32 -12.91 -2.68 -17.62
CA LEU A 32 -14.16 -2.02 -17.22
C LEU A 32 -14.57 -2.44 -15.80
N MET A 33 -14.45 -3.72 -15.45
CA MET A 33 -14.74 -4.20 -14.10
C MET A 33 -13.88 -3.48 -13.05
N VAL A 34 -12.57 -3.36 -13.26
CA VAL A 34 -11.67 -2.65 -12.34
C VAL A 34 -12.05 -1.17 -12.23
N ILE A 35 -12.30 -0.48 -13.34
CA ILE A 35 -12.66 0.93 -13.34
C ILE A 35 -14.01 1.15 -12.63
N LEU A 36 -15.04 0.37 -13.00
CA LEU A 36 -16.38 0.54 -12.44
C LEU A 36 -16.42 0.20 -10.95
N SER A 37 -15.75 -0.88 -10.52
CA SER A 37 -15.66 -1.23 -9.09
C SER A 37 -14.89 -0.17 -8.29
N THR A 38 -13.82 0.38 -8.85
CA THR A 38 -13.05 1.46 -8.19
C THR A 38 -13.90 2.72 -8.04
N LEU A 39 -14.62 3.13 -9.10
CA LEU A 39 -15.50 4.30 -9.04
C LEU A 39 -16.69 4.09 -8.09
N ALA A 40 -17.28 2.89 -8.08
CA ALA A 40 -18.35 2.55 -7.15
C ALA A 40 -17.87 2.60 -5.69
N LEU A 41 -16.72 1.99 -5.39
CA LEU A 41 -16.13 2.03 -4.05
C LEU A 41 -15.74 3.46 -3.63
N LEU A 42 -15.24 4.27 -4.57
CA LEU A 42 -14.91 5.67 -4.31
C LEU A 42 -16.18 6.48 -3.97
N ALA A 43 -17.26 6.30 -4.73
CA ALA A 43 -18.53 6.97 -4.48
C ALA A 43 -19.11 6.57 -3.10
N ILE A 44 -19.14 5.27 -2.79
CA ILE A 44 -19.56 4.77 -1.48
C ILE A 44 -18.67 5.35 -0.37
N GLY A 45 -17.34 5.36 -0.59
CA GLY A 45 -16.36 5.89 0.35
C GLY A 45 -16.62 7.37 0.68
N LEU A 46 -16.88 8.22 -0.32
CA LEU A 46 -17.17 9.64 -0.10
C LEU A 46 -18.46 9.84 0.72
N VAL A 47 -19.51 9.07 0.42
CA VAL A 47 -20.75 9.10 1.20
C VAL A 47 -20.50 8.64 2.64
N MET A 48 -19.69 7.61 2.84
CA MET A 48 -19.38 7.10 4.18
C MET A 48 -18.49 8.05 4.96
N VAL A 49 -17.54 8.74 4.34
CA VAL A 49 -16.74 9.80 4.99
C VAL A 49 -17.65 10.92 5.47
N TYR A 50 -18.54 11.43 4.61
CA TYR A 50 -19.54 12.42 5.03
C TYR A 50 -20.37 11.91 6.21
N SER A 51 -20.91 10.71 6.08
CA SER A 51 -21.73 10.10 7.12
C SER A 51 -20.98 9.95 8.45
N SER A 52 -19.70 9.63 8.46
CA SER A 52 -18.91 9.40 9.68
C SER A 52 -18.34 10.67 10.30
N SER A 53 -17.92 11.65 9.50
CA SER A 53 -17.18 12.82 9.97
C SER A 53 -18.00 14.09 10.13
N SER A 54 -19.21 14.16 9.56
CA SER A 54 -19.99 15.40 9.50
C SER A 54 -20.25 16.05 10.88
N ILE A 55 -20.55 15.26 11.90
CA ILE A 55 -20.82 15.78 13.25
C ILE A 55 -19.52 16.23 13.93
N THR A 56 -18.48 15.41 13.86
CA THR A 56 -17.18 15.73 14.46
C THR A 56 -16.58 16.98 13.81
N SER A 57 -16.59 17.06 12.48
CA SER A 57 -16.12 18.25 11.75
C SER A 57 -16.92 19.51 12.10
N TYR A 58 -18.25 19.38 12.27
CA TYR A 58 -19.06 20.52 12.67
C TYR A 58 -18.73 21.01 14.08
N VAL A 59 -18.48 20.08 15.01
CA VAL A 59 -18.15 20.43 16.40
C VAL A 59 -16.73 21.02 16.51
N GLU A 60 -15.76 20.49 15.75
CA GLU A 60 -14.36 20.91 15.83
C GLU A 60 -14.04 22.14 14.96
N GLU A 61 -14.56 22.18 13.74
CA GLU A 61 -14.19 23.18 12.73
C GLU A 61 -15.37 24.14 12.38
N GLY A 62 -16.58 23.86 12.86
CA GLY A 62 -17.80 24.64 12.54
C GLY A 62 -18.35 24.34 11.13
N ASP A 63 -17.76 23.41 10.39
CA ASP A 63 -18.17 23.02 9.03
C ASP A 63 -18.35 21.49 8.92
N ALA A 64 -19.56 21.06 8.66
CA ALA A 64 -19.91 19.65 8.50
C ALA A 64 -19.33 19.00 7.23
N LEU A 65 -18.88 19.79 6.26
CA LEU A 65 -18.38 19.34 4.97
C LEU A 65 -16.84 19.35 4.89
N GLY A 66 -16.12 19.92 5.84
CA GLY A 66 -14.69 20.15 5.80
C GLY A 66 -13.89 18.88 5.43
N GLU A 67 -14.07 17.79 6.17
CA GLU A 67 -13.38 16.51 5.90
C GLU A 67 -13.82 15.87 4.58
N THR A 68 -15.09 16.00 4.22
CA THR A 68 -15.60 15.46 2.95
C THR A 68 -15.02 16.19 1.74
N LEU A 69 -14.87 17.52 1.81
CA LEU A 69 -14.25 18.31 0.75
C LEU A 69 -12.76 17.99 0.61
N LYS A 70 -12.03 17.82 1.71
CA LYS A 70 -10.64 17.34 1.71
C LYS A 70 -10.56 15.98 0.99
N GLN A 71 -11.44 15.04 1.32
CA GLN A 71 -11.49 13.71 0.70
C GLN A 71 -11.85 13.77 -0.79
N CYS A 72 -12.77 14.65 -1.19
CA CYS A 72 -13.09 14.87 -2.61
C CYS A 72 -11.86 15.40 -3.38
N ALA A 73 -11.12 16.33 -2.80
CA ALA A 73 -9.90 16.85 -3.42
C ALA A 73 -8.83 15.75 -3.60
N PHE A 74 -8.63 14.89 -2.57
CA PHE A 74 -7.73 13.74 -2.69
C PHE A 74 -8.23 12.70 -3.68
N ALA A 75 -9.54 12.48 -3.80
CA ALA A 75 -10.12 11.59 -4.79
C ALA A 75 -9.83 12.08 -6.22
N VAL A 76 -10.02 13.38 -6.49
CA VAL A 76 -9.68 13.99 -7.77
C VAL A 76 -8.19 13.86 -8.07
N LEU A 77 -7.33 14.17 -7.09
CA LEU A 77 -5.88 14.01 -7.22
C LEU A 77 -5.51 12.56 -7.54
N GLY A 78 -6.13 11.59 -6.84
CA GLY A 78 -5.91 10.16 -7.09
C GLY A 78 -6.31 9.73 -8.50
N ILE A 79 -7.43 10.22 -9.01
CA ILE A 79 -7.86 9.95 -10.40
C ILE A 79 -6.86 10.54 -11.39
N VAL A 80 -6.42 11.79 -11.19
CA VAL A 80 -5.41 12.42 -12.05
C VAL A 80 -4.10 11.65 -12.03
N MET A 81 -3.64 11.23 -10.86
CA MET A 81 -2.44 10.39 -10.71
C MET A 81 -2.61 9.03 -11.41
N ALA A 82 -3.77 8.38 -11.27
CA ALA A 82 -4.04 7.10 -11.96
C ALA A 82 -3.98 7.26 -13.48
N ILE A 83 -4.58 8.32 -14.02
CA ILE A 83 -4.50 8.65 -15.44
C ILE A 83 -3.05 8.91 -15.87
N ALA A 84 -2.30 9.71 -15.11
CA ALA A 84 -0.89 9.98 -15.37
C ALA A 84 -0.04 8.69 -15.37
N ILE A 85 -0.27 7.79 -14.41
CA ILE A 85 0.41 6.50 -14.35
C ILE A 85 0.11 5.69 -15.62
N VAL A 86 -1.14 5.58 -16.04
CA VAL A 86 -1.53 4.83 -17.24
C VAL A 86 -0.89 5.42 -18.52
N LEU A 87 -0.78 6.75 -18.60
CA LEU A 87 -0.24 7.43 -19.78
C LEU A 87 1.30 7.40 -19.84
N PHE A 88 1.96 7.64 -18.72
CA PHE A 88 3.41 7.90 -18.70
C PHE A 88 4.23 6.70 -18.22
N PHE A 89 3.65 5.81 -17.38
CA PHE A 89 4.37 4.65 -16.86
C PHE A 89 4.14 3.42 -17.73
N ASN A 90 5.17 3.06 -18.48
CA ASN A 90 5.20 1.83 -19.25
C ASN A 90 5.97 0.75 -18.45
N GLN A 91 5.56 -0.52 -18.59
CA GLN A 91 6.22 -1.67 -17.94
C GLN A 91 7.73 -1.70 -18.23
N GLU A 92 8.14 -1.44 -19.49
CA GLU A 92 9.55 -1.40 -19.87
C GLU A 92 10.35 -0.31 -19.15
N ARG A 93 9.74 0.86 -18.90
CA ARG A 93 10.38 1.95 -18.14
C ARG A 93 10.54 1.57 -16.68
N MET A 94 9.53 0.92 -16.11
CA MET A 94 9.57 0.52 -14.69
C MET A 94 10.53 -0.65 -14.45
N GLN A 95 10.74 -1.52 -15.43
CA GLN A 95 11.80 -2.55 -15.39
C GLN A 95 13.20 -1.95 -15.60
N GLY A 96 13.30 -0.77 -16.20
CA GLY A 96 14.53 -0.05 -16.46
C GLY A 96 15.02 0.81 -15.28
N THR A 97 15.79 1.84 -15.63
CA THR A 97 16.41 2.80 -14.69
C THR A 97 15.35 3.57 -13.88
N ALA A 98 14.18 3.87 -14.48
CA ALA A 98 13.12 4.60 -13.80
C ALA A 98 12.59 3.84 -12.56
N GLY A 99 12.44 2.51 -12.64
CA GLY A 99 12.03 1.70 -11.49
C GLY A 99 13.06 1.71 -10.36
N VAL A 100 14.36 1.66 -10.71
CA VAL A 100 15.44 1.77 -9.71
C VAL A 100 15.45 3.15 -9.06
N LEU A 101 15.28 4.22 -9.84
CA LEU A 101 15.23 5.58 -9.30
C LEU A 101 14.00 5.77 -8.39
N PHE A 102 12.84 5.23 -8.77
CA PHE A 102 11.65 5.24 -7.93
C PHE A 102 11.89 4.52 -6.60
N TRP A 103 12.48 3.31 -6.64
CA TRP A 103 12.85 2.56 -5.45
C TRP A 103 13.84 3.33 -4.57
N ALA A 104 14.93 3.86 -5.16
CA ALA A 104 15.93 4.64 -4.43
C ALA A 104 15.33 5.89 -3.80
N GLY A 105 14.47 6.60 -4.52
CA GLY A 105 13.72 7.76 -4.01
C GLY A 105 12.85 7.39 -2.81
N CYS A 106 12.12 6.26 -2.87
CA CYS A 106 11.34 5.76 -1.75
C CYS A 106 12.23 5.44 -0.54
N CYS A 107 13.39 4.79 -0.74
CA CYS A 107 14.33 4.49 0.35
C CYS A 107 14.86 5.77 1.02
N VAL A 108 15.25 6.77 0.24
CA VAL A 108 15.69 8.08 0.77
C VAL A 108 14.58 8.76 1.55
N LEU A 109 13.36 8.79 1.01
CA LEU A 109 12.21 9.41 1.69
C LEU A 109 11.81 8.66 2.96
N ILE A 110 11.95 7.34 3.01
CA ILE A 110 11.75 6.56 4.25
C ILE A 110 12.76 6.98 5.31
N LEU A 111 14.05 7.15 4.97
CA LEU A 111 15.07 7.63 5.88
C LEU A 111 14.75 9.05 6.37
N VAL A 112 14.38 9.94 5.45
CA VAL A 112 13.96 11.33 5.79
C VAL A 112 12.76 11.30 6.74
N THR A 113 11.76 10.43 6.48
CA THR A 113 10.59 10.31 7.36
C THR A 113 10.96 9.78 8.74
N ALA A 114 11.89 8.83 8.84
CA ALA A 114 12.34 8.31 10.13
C ALA A 114 13.08 9.37 10.96
N LEU A 115 13.78 10.30 10.30
CA LEU A 115 14.54 11.37 10.96
C LEU A 115 13.65 12.59 11.29
N LEU A 116 12.91 13.08 10.29
CA LEU A 116 12.21 14.36 10.32
C LEU A 116 10.68 14.23 10.42
N GLY A 117 10.13 13.02 10.28
CA GLY A 117 8.70 12.79 10.30
C GLY A 117 8.04 13.14 11.63
N THR A 118 6.75 13.47 11.57
CA THR A 118 5.93 13.71 12.75
C THR A 118 5.53 12.39 13.41
N VAL A 119 5.48 12.43 14.74
CA VAL A 119 5.08 11.27 15.54
C VAL A 119 3.55 11.17 15.51
N GLY A 120 3.03 10.15 14.84
CA GLY A 120 1.63 9.77 14.90
C GLY A 120 1.49 8.37 15.48
N LEU A 121 0.64 8.19 16.50
CA LEU A 121 0.42 6.89 17.17
C LEU A 121 1.72 6.20 17.63
N GLY A 122 2.66 6.99 18.16
CA GLY A 122 3.92 6.49 18.74
C GLY A 122 5.04 6.16 17.74
N ALA A 123 4.89 6.53 16.45
CA ALA A 123 5.93 6.32 15.44
C ALA A 123 5.98 7.44 14.40
N LYS A 124 7.18 7.72 13.88
CA LYS A 124 7.40 8.70 12.82
C LYS A 124 7.11 8.08 11.46
N ARG A 125 5.90 8.23 10.95
CA ARG A 125 5.43 7.60 9.70
C ARG A 125 5.03 8.59 8.64
N TRP A 126 4.73 9.84 9.04
CA TRP A 126 4.12 10.85 8.18
C TRP A 126 5.07 12.00 7.91
N LEU A 127 5.17 12.39 6.66
CA LEU A 127 5.74 13.66 6.23
C LEU A 127 4.61 14.67 6.11
N VAL A 128 4.62 15.67 6.98
CA VAL A 128 3.66 16.77 6.95
C VAL A 128 4.23 17.90 6.11
N LEU A 129 3.59 18.20 5.00
CA LEU A 129 3.95 19.26 4.06
C LEU A 129 2.81 20.28 4.01
N GLY A 130 2.78 21.20 4.96
CA GLY A 130 1.66 22.13 5.11
C GLY A 130 0.36 21.42 5.47
N PRO A 131 -0.72 21.58 4.68
CA PRO A 131 -2.02 20.94 4.97
C PRO A 131 -2.06 19.46 4.55
N VAL A 132 -1.02 18.95 3.91
CA VAL A 132 -0.98 17.57 3.38
C VAL A 132 -0.02 16.73 4.18
N SER A 133 -0.47 15.57 4.64
CA SER A 133 0.36 14.54 5.26
C SER A 133 0.49 13.34 4.32
N ILE A 134 1.72 12.93 4.04
CA ILE A 134 2.03 11.82 3.12
C ILE A 134 2.74 10.71 3.89
N GLN A 135 2.24 9.50 3.76
CA GLN A 135 2.90 8.31 4.29
C GLN A 135 3.75 7.67 3.19
N ILE A 136 5.06 7.78 3.32
CA ILE A 136 6.00 7.31 2.28
C ILE A 136 6.00 5.79 2.14
N SER A 137 5.73 5.05 3.20
CA SER A 137 5.65 3.59 3.16
C SER A 137 4.54 3.07 2.22
N GLU A 138 3.52 3.87 1.91
CA GLU A 138 2.49 3.52 0.93
C GLU A 138 3.08 3.38 -0.49
N PHE A 139 3.96 4.28 -0.88
CA PHE A 139 4.68 4.23 -2.17
C PHE A 139 5.79 3.16 -2.15
N ALA A 140 6.44 3.00 -1.02
CA ALA A 140 7.52 2.03 -0.85
C ALA A 140 7.04 0.58 -1.00
N LYS A 141 5.80 0.24 -0.60
CA LYS A 141 5.21 -1.08 -0.85
C LYS A 141 5.29 -1.45 -2.33
N ILE A 142 4.89 -0.53 -3.19
CA ILE A 142 4.91 -0.72 -4.64
C ILE A 142 6.35 -0.87 -5.12
N ALA A 143 7.24 0.00 -4.66
CA ALA A 143 8.65 -0.01 -5.05
C ALA A 143 9.36 -1.33 -4.67
N PHE A 144 9.10 -1.87 -3.47
CA PHE A 144 9.71 -3.11 -3.00
C PHE A 144 9.20 -4.33 -3.78
N VAL A 145 7.89 -4.42 -4.01
CA VAL A 145 7.29 -5.51 -4.80
C VAL A 145 7.78 -5.47 -6.25
N MET A 146 7.86 -4.28 -6.85
CA MET A 146 8.40 -4.11 -8.21
C MET A 146 9.87 -4.50 -8.29
N MET A 147 10.69 -4.13 -7.31
CA MET A 147 12.09 -4.50 -7.26
C MET A 147 12.28 -6.01 -7.11
N ALA A 148 11.49 -6.66 -6.25
CA ALA A 148 11.49 -8.11 -6.12
C ALA A 148 11.10 -8.81 -7.44
N ALA A 149 10.06 -8.32 -8.10
CA ALA A 149 9.61 -8.86 -9.39
C ALA A 149 10.71 -8.70 -10.48
N ARG A 150 11.43 -7.57 -10.50
CA ARG A 150 12.56 -7.35 -11.40
C ARG A 150 13.69 -8.33 -11.14
N ILE A 151 14.11 -8.50 -9.90
CA ILE A 151 15.18 -9.45 -9.52
C ILE A 151 14.78 -10.88 -9.92
N ALA A 152 13.52 -11.26 -9.65
CA ALA A 152 13.00 -12.56 -10.00
C ALA A 152 12.98 -12.80 -11.53
N ALA A 153 12.63 -11.77 -12.31
CA ALA A 153 12.66 -11.84 -13.78
C ALA A 153 14.09 -12.03 -14.31
N GLN A 154 15.04 -11.22 -13.84
CA GLN A 154 16.46 -11.33 -14.23
C GLN A 154 17.06 -12.70 -13.89
N TYR A 155 16.70 -13.27 -12.74
CA TYR A 155 17.12 -14.61 -12.37
C TYR A 155 16.52 -15.68 -13.31
N ARG A 156 15.23 -15.58 -13.64
CA ARG A 156 14.58 -16.53 -14.57
C ARG A 156 15.10 -16.43 -16.00
N GLU A 157 15.48 -15.26 -16.44
CA GLU A 157 16.07 -15.01 -17.76
C GLU A 157 17.55 -15.43 -17.82
N GLY A 158 18.14 -15.84 -16.69
CA GLY A 158 19.52 -16.26 -16.58
C GLY A 158 20.54 -15.11 -16.66
N GLU A 159 20.07 -13.86 -16.45
CA GLU A 159 20.94 -12.68 -16.43
C GLU A 159 21.79 -12.62 -15.15
N ILE A 160 21.26 -13.15 -14.05
CA ILE A 160 21.93 -13.20 -12.74
C ILE A 160 21.87 -14.62 -12.16
N ASP A 161 22.89 -14.99 -11.41
CA ASP A 161 22.93 -16.26 -10.67
C ASP A 161 22.11 -16.21 -9.37
N SER A 162 21.87 -17.37 -8.76
CA SER A 162 21.09 -17.48 -7.53
C SER A 162 21.72 -16.73 -6.34
N GLY A 163 23.06 -16.69 -6.27
CA GLY A 163 23.78 -15.98 -5.21
C GLY A 163 23.61 -14.46 -5.32
N LEU A 164 23.70 -13.91 -6.52
CA LEU A 164 23.48 -12.50 -6.76
C LEU A 164 22.02 -12.13 -6.56
N ALA A 165 21.08 -12.96 -7.04
CA ALA A 165 19.65 -12.75 -6.82
C ALA A 165 19.29 -12.67 -5.33
N ALA A 166 19.85 -13.58 -4.52
CA ALA A 166 19.66 -13.56 -3.06
C ALA A 166 20.24 -12.28 -2.43
N LYS A 167 21.46 -11.87 -2.78
CA LYS A 167 22.10 -10.64 -2.29
C LYS A 167 21.28 -9.40 -2.64
N LEU A 168 20.82 -9.29 -3.87
CA LEU A 168 19.99 -8.18 -4.34
C LEU A 168 18.64 -8.16 -3.59
N THR A 169 17.99 -9.31 -3.40
CA THR A 169 16.74 -9.40 -2.65
C THR A 169 16.93 -8.96 -1.19
N ILE A 170 17.98 -9.43 -0.54
CA ILE A 170 18.29 -9.00 0.84
C ILE A 170 18.57 -7.49 0.87
N GLY A 171 19.47 -6.98 0.03
CA GLY A 171 19.92 -5.59 0.07
C GLY A 171 18.86 -4.59 -0.38
N MET A 172 18.12 -4.88 -1.45
CA MET A 172 17.19 -3.94 -2.07
C MET A 172 15.74 -4.10 -1.61
N VAL A 173 15.39 -5.22 -1.00
CA VAL A 173 14.00 -5.48 -0.59
C VAL A 173 13.91 -5.71 0.92
N LEU A 174 14.60 -6.72 1.45
CA LEU A 174 14.42 -7.12 2.85
C LEU A 174 15.03 -6.13 3.85
N LEU A 175 16.19 -5.56 3.58
CA LEU A 175 16.80 -4.56 4.46
C LEU A 175 15.97 -3.27 4.55
N PRO A 176 15.54 -2.63 3.44
CA PRO A 176 14.67 -1.46 3.52
C PRO A 176 13.31 -1.77 4.17
N LEU A 177 12.73 -2.93 3.89
CA LEU A 177 11.48 -3.36 4.52
C LEU A 177 11.65 -3.58 6.03
N GLY A 178 12.76 -4.21 6.44
CA GLY A 178 13.12 -4.39 7.85
C GLY A 178 13.31 -3.04 8.56
N PHE A 179 13.88 -2.04 7.87
CA PHE A 179 14.00 -0.69 8.39
C PHE A 179 12.62 -0.03 8.60
N VAL A 180 11.69 -0.14 7.65
CA VAL A 180 10.30 0.33 7.82
C VAL A 180 9.65 -0.33 9.03
N PHE A 181 9.85 -1.63 9.19
CA PHE A 181 9.32 -2.39 10.30
C PHE A 181 9.85 -1.95 11.66
N ILE A 182 11.17 -1.75 11.77
CA ILE A 182 11.84 -1.42 13.04
C ILE A 182 11.72 0.06 13.36
N ALA A 183 12.12 0.93 12.42
CA ALA A 183 12.22 2.37 12.64
C ALA A 183 10.86 3.08 12.62
N GLN A 184 9.96 2.66 11.75
CA GLN A 184 8.63 3.25 11.64
C GLN A 184 7.57 2.46 12.43
N SER A 185 7.94 1.28 12.99
CA SER A 185 7.02 0.38 13.73
C SER A 185 5.73 0.09 12.95
N ASP A 186 5.79 0.10 11.60
CA ASP A 186 4.64 -0.06 10.72
C ASP A 186 4.41 -1.53 10.36
N MET A 187 3.70 -2.20 11.24
CA MET A 187 3.38 -3.62 11.10
C MET A 187 2.43 -3.90 9.91
N GLY A 188 1.43 -3.04 9.72
CA GLY A 188 0.43 -3.23 8.66
C GLY A 188 1.06 -3.16 7.28
N THR A 189 1.84 -2.11 7.00
CA THR A 189 2.58 -1.96 5.75
C THR A 189 3.55 -3.12 5.52
N THR A 190 4.30 -3.52 6.55
CA THR A 190 5.24 -4.64 6.44
C THR A 190 4.52 -5.95 6.10
N MET A 191 3.39 -6.25 6.74
CA MET A 191 2.61 -7.45 6.47
C MET A 191 2.08 -7.49 5.02
N ILE A 192 1.54 -6.37 4.54
CA ILE A 192 1.06 -6.25 3.15
C ILE A 192 2.22 -6.42 2.16
N CYS A 193 3.39 -5.82 2.44
CA CYS A 193 4.59 -6.04 1.63
C CYS A 193 5.01 -7.52 1.60
N CYS A 194 5.00 -8.18 2.74
CA CYS A 194 5.36 -9.60 2.83
C CYS A 194 4.41 -10.47 2.00
N ILE A 195 3.11 -10.20 2.00
CA ILE A 195 2.13 -10.90 1.15
C ILE A 195 2.45 -10.65 -0.33
N GLY A 196 2.73 -9.39 -0.71
CA GLY A 196 3.13 -9.05 -2.08
C GLY A 196 4.41 -9.74 -2.52
N LEU A 197 5.43 -9.76 -1.68
CA LEU A 197 6.70 -10.46 -1.93
C LEU A 197 6.51 -11.98 -2.06
N PHE A 198 5.73 -12.58 -1.18
CA PHE A 198 5.38 -14.00 -1.26
C PHE A 198 4.68 -14.32 -2.59
N SER A 199 3.74 -13.47 -3.02
CA SER A 199 3.06 -13.63 -4.31
C SER A 199 4.05 -13.57 -5.48
N VAL A 200 5.03 -12.65 -5.48
CA VAL A 200 6.08 -12.58 -6.49
C VAL A 200 6.89 -13.87 -6.54
N VAL A 201 7.27 -14.40 -5.38
CA VAL A 201 8.06 -15.64 -5.31
C VAL A 201 7.28 -16.83 -5.85
N VAL A 202 6.01 -16.99 -5.44
CA VAL A 202 5.14 -18.08 -5.94
C VAL A 202 4.96 -17.99 -7.45
N LEU A 203 4.64 -16.81 -7.97
CA LEU A 203 4.44 -16.60 -9.41
C LEU A 203 5.72 -16.75 -10.23
N SER A 204 6.89 -16.49 -9.62
CA SER A 204 8.19 -16.69 -10.28
C SER A 204 8.62 -18.16 -10.36
N GLY A 205 7.97 -19.08 -9.65
CA GLY A 205 8.39 -20.48 -9.57
C GLY A 205 9.68 -20.70 -8.78
N LEU A 206 10.08 -19.76 -7.93
CA LEU A 206 11.32 -19.81 -7.13
C LEU A 206 11.05 -20.49 -5.78
N SER A 207 10.92 -21.80 -5.77
CA SER A 207 10.56 -22.58 -4.57
C SER A 207 11.50 -22.41 -3.37
N GLY A 208 12.82 -22.34 -3.61
CA GLY A 208 13.83 -22.18 -2.53
C GLY A 208 13.78 -20.80 -1.87
N ILE A 209 13.58 -19.75 -2.64
CA ILE A 209 13.45 -18.37 -2.14
C ILE A 209 12.11 -18.19 -1.41
N ALA A 210 11.04 -18.87 -1.84
CA ALA A 210 9.75 -18.85 -1.16
C ALA A 210 9.86 -19.31 0.30
N VAL A 211 10.63 -20.37 0.53
CA VAL A 211 10.86 -20.89 1.89
C VAL A 211 11.64 -19.88 2.73
N LEU A 212 12.69 -19.25 2.17
CA LEU A 212 13.47 -18.23 2.89
C LEU A 212 12.67 -16.97 3.21
N VAL A 213 11.87 -16.49 2.25
CA VAL A 213 10.98 -15.34 2.46
C VAL A 213 9.89 -15.70 3.47
N GLY A 214 9.26 -16.87 3.35
CA GLY A 214 8.27 -17.35 4.31
C GLY A 214 8.84 -17.50 5.72
N LEU A 215 10.06 -18.04 5.85
CA LEU A 215 10.76 -18.16 7.12
C LEU A 215 11.13 -16.79 7.70
N GLY A 216 11.62 -15.86 6.89
CA GLY A 216 11.91 -14.48 7.30
C GLY A 216 10.67 -13.73 7.78
N VAL A 217 9.55 -13.91 7.09
CA VAL A 217 8.25 -13.37 7.49
C VAL A 217 7.78 -13.98 8.81
N ALA A 218 7.86 -15.31 8.96
CA ALA A 218 7.47 -16.01 10.18
C ALA A 218 8.32 -15.59 11.40
N LEU A 219 9.65 -15.52 11.22
CA LEU A 219 10.57 -15.06 12.28
C LEU A 219 10.34 -13.57 12.62
N GLY A 220 10.13 -12.74 11.63
CA GLY A 220 9.75 -11.34 11.84
C GLY A 220 8.45 -11.21 12.61
N PHE A 221 7.44 -12.01 12.28
CA PHE A 221 6.15 -12.03 12.95
C PHE A 221 6.29 -12.49 14.42
N ILE A 222 7.08 -13.53 14.69
CA ILE A 222 7.38 -14.00 16.04
C ILE A 222 8.11 -12.94 16.85
N ALA A 223 9.12 -12.29 16.28
CA ALA A 223 9.85 -11.19 16.94
C ALA A 223 8.96 -9.98 17.23
N VAL A 224 7.91 -9.79 16.45
CA VAL A 224 6.89 -8.74 16.64
C VAL A 224 5.96 -9.08 17.79
N LEU A 225 5.51 -10.31 17.88
CA LEU A 225 4.61 -10.77 18.94
C LEU A 225 5.27 -10.69 20.33
N SER A 226 6.60 -10.77 20.39
CA SER A 226 7.36 -10.73 21.64
C SER A 226 7.50 -9.32 22.27
N LYS A 227 7.10 -8.23 21.59
CA LYS A 227 7.11 -6.88 22.17
C LYS A 227 5.80 -6.59 22.91
N SER A 228 5.90 -6.22 24.19
CA SER A 228 4.80 -5.99 25.15
C SER A 228 3.62 -5.18 24.58
N TYR A 229 3.87 -4.04 23.91
CA TYR A 229 2.82 -3.20 23.29
C TYR A 229 1.95 -3.92 22.24
N ARG A 230 2.47 -4.99 21.62
CA ARG A 230 1.78 -5.75 20.59
C ARG A 230 1.08 -6.98 21.14
N ALA A 231 1.59 -7.51 22.23
CA ALA A 231 0.90 -8.52 23.03
C ALA A 231 -0.41 -7.96 23.59
N ASP A 232 -0.42 -6.68 24.03
CA ASP A 232 -1.62 -5.99 24.51
C ASP A 232 -2.69 -5.85 23.41
N ARG A 233 -2.29 -5.58 22.15
CA ARG A 233 -3.23 -5.55 21.01
C ARG A 233 -3.80 -6.94 20.68
N LEU A 234 -3.02 -8.00 20.81
CA LEU A 234 -3.53 -9.37 20.62
C LEU A 234 -4.42 -9.79 21.78
N GLY A 235 -4.09 -9.39 23.00
CA GLY A 235 -4.93 -9.56 24.17
C GLY A 235 -6.30 -8.87 24.00
N SER A 236 -6.31 -7.65 23.49
CA SER A 236 -7.56 -6.92 23.24
C SER A 236 -8.42 -7.53 22.12
N PHE A 237 -7.83 -8.33 21.23
CA PHE A 237 -8.59 -9.13 20.25
C PHE A 237 -9.25 -10.35 20.88
N ALA A 238 -8.59 -10.97 21.87
CA ALA A 238 -9.13 -12.14 22.54
C ALA A 238 -10.24 -11.76 23.55
N ASP A 239 -10.03 -10.68 24.30
CA ASP A 239 -11.04 -10.11 25.21
C ASP A 239 -10.99 -8.56 25.16
N PRO A 240 -11.74 -7.93 24.23
CA PRO A 240 -11.76 -6.49 24.12
C PRO A 240 -12.45 -5.79 25.29
N TRP A 241 -13.26 -6.50 26.05
CA TRP A 241 -14.00 -5.97 27.19
C TRP A 241 -13.14 -5.85 28.46
N ALA A 242 -12.01 -6.55 28.53
CA ALA A 242 -11.10 -6.46 29.67
C ALA A 242 -10.53 -5.06 29.87
N ASP A 243 -10.35 -4.28 28.76
CA ASP A 243 -9.92 -2.88 28.78
C ASP A 243 -10.72 -2.08 27.76
N ALA A 244 -12.02 -1.96 27.98
CA ALA A 244 -12.96 -1.37 27.04
C ALA A 244 -12.73 0.13 26.79
N GLN A 245 -12.01 0.84 27.66
CA GLN A 245 -11.70 2.28 27.52
C GLN A 245 -10.26 2.55 27.07
N GLY A 246 -9.41 1.54 27.02
CA GLY A 246 -8.02 1.62 26.58
C GLY A 246 -7.77 0.85 25.29
N THR A 247 -7.03 -0.24 25.38
CA THR A 247 -6.61 -1.03 24.20
C THR A 247 -7.76 -1.67 23.43
N GLY A 248 -8.88 -2.00 24.09
CA GLY A 248 -10.10 -2.56 23.49
C GLY A 248 -11.09 -1.54 22.95
N TYR A 249 -10.88 -0.23 23.18
CA TYR A 249 -11.82 0.83 22.86
C TYR A 249 -12.39 0.74 21.44
N GLN A 250 -11.54 0.71 20.42
CA GLN A 250 -11.97 0.66 19.02
C GLN A 250 -12.81 -0.58 18.70
N LEU A 251 -12.44 -1.73 19.26
CA LEU A 251 -13.13 -2.99 18.97
C LEU A 251 -14.49 -3.06 19.67
N VAL A 252 -14.57 -2.62 20.92
CA VAL A 252 -15.80 -2.54 21.70
C VAL A 252 -16.82 -1.60 21.03
N HIS A 253 -16.38 -0.39 20.62
CA HIS A 253 -17.24 0.56 19.91
C HIS A 253 -17.67 0.06 18.53
N SER A 254 -16.79 -0.67 17.83
CA SER A 254 -17.16 -1.34 16.59
C SER A 254 -18.26 -2.39 16.81
N PHE A 255 -18.17 -3.21 17.85
CA PHE A 255 -19.20 -4.19 18.18
C PHE A 255 -20.52 -3.52 18.57
N LYS A 256 -20.48 -2.44 19.37
CA LYS A 256 -21.66 -1.65 19.72
C LYS A 256 -22.32 -1.06 18.47
N ALA A 257 -21.52 -0.48 17.56
CA ALA A 257 -22.02 0.08 16.31
C ALA A 257 -22.70 -1.00 15.43
N LEU A 258 -22.07 -2.19 15.29
CA LEU A 258 -22.65 -3.32 14.56
C LEU A 258 -23.92 -3.84 15.22
N ALA A 259 -23.95 -3.96 16.54
CA ALA A 259 -25.12 -4.43 17.29
C ALA A 259 -26.30 -3.46 17.17
N SER A 260 -26.04 -2.15 17.25
CA SER A 260 -27.08 -1.12 17.12
C SER A 260 -27.57 -0.95 15.68
N GLY A 261 -26.71 -1.16 14.69
CA GLY A 261 -27.04 -1.00 13.27
C GLY A 261 -27.75 -2.22 12.66
N GLY A 262 -27.54 -3.42 13.19
CA GLY A 262 -28.03 -4.68 12.61
C GLY A 262 -27.54 -4.89 11.16
N LEU A 263 -28.29 -5.66 10.36
CA LEU A 263 -27.91 -6.01 8.98
C LEU A 263 -28.04 -4.82 8.00
N LEU A 264 -28.99 -3.92 8.22
CA LEU A 264 -29.29 -2.81 7.31
C LEU A 264 -28.63 -1.49 7.72
N GLY A 265 -28.00 -1.45 8.87
CA GLY A 265 -27.41 -0.25 9.45
C GLY A 265 -28.45 0.70 10.07
N ALA A 266 -27.97 1.65 10.88
CA ALA A 266 -28.81 2.68 11.50
C ALA A 266 -29.21 3.81 10.52
N GLY A 267 -28.78 3.75 9.27
CA GLY A 267 -28.94 4.80 8.27
C GLY A 267 -27.77 5.78 8.22
N ILE A 268 -27.69 6.53 7.10
CA ILE A 268 -26.62 7.51 6.86
C ILE A 268 -26.76 8.63 7.91
N GLY A 269 -25.69 8.90 8.64
CA GLY A 269 -25.66 9.97 9.63
C GLY A 269 -26.18 9.58 11.04
N ASN A 270 -26.84 8.44 11.22
CA ASN A 270 -27.57 8.07 12.44
C ASN A 270 -26.83 7.16 13.42
N SER A 271 -25.52 6.98 13.29
CA SER A 271 -24.75 6.16 14.23
C SER A 271 -24.56 6.88 15.57
N TYR A 272 -24.92 6.24 16.67
CA TYR A 272 -24.72 6.76 18.04
C TYR A 272 -23.22 6.83 18.42
N GLU A 273 -22.40 5.93 17.89
CA GLU A 273 -20.95 5.85 18.21
C GLU A 273 -20.13 7.04 17.65
N LYS A 274 -20.74 7.96 16.92
CA LYS A 274 -20.10 9.20 16.46
C LYS A 274 -20.08 10.31 17.51
N LEU A 275 -20.86 10.17 18.56
CA LEU A 275 -21.08 11.20 19.59
C LEU A 275 -20.25 10.96 20.84
N GLN A 276 -19.37 9.92 20.83
CA GLN A 276 -18.57 9.50 21.97
C GLN A 276 -17.09 9.77 21.80
#